data_c1b733d9429e952aa0fe654c1b670e8d
#
_entry.id   c1b733d9429e952aa0fe654c1b670e8d
#
_cell.length_a   1.000
_cell.length_b   1.000
_cell.length_c   1.000
_cell.angle_alpha   90.00
_cell.angle_beta   90.00
_cell.angle_gamma   90.00
#
_symmetry.space_group_name_H-M   'P 1'
#
loop_
_entity.id
_entity.type
_entity.pdbx_description
1 polymer ?
#
loop_
_entity_poly.entity_id
_entity_poly.type
_entity_poly.pdbx_seq_one_letter_code
_entity_poly.pdbx_strand_id
1 'polypeptide(L)'
;MVLQIKSLNKKYEEISLYQDFSITFEEGTITCILGPSGCGKTTLLNMIGRTVLPDSGTFDGFNGKVLSYIFQEPRLLPWKTVKENIEFVLGDSINADERKALVDQFIKLVELDNFANYYPAKLSGGMRQRVSIARAFAYKSDIILMDEPLKGLDIKLKLNLIKTFAKLWKADKRTVIFVTHDVDEALLLGNEIIVLSQAPVQIETRVKVDVPVENRSVDSPTLKDIKQHLLETLGKE
;
A
#
# COMPACT_ATOMS: atom_id res chain seq x y z
N MET A 1 0.80 -4.64 18.84
CA MET A 1 1.32 -3.28 19.18
C MET A 1 0.65 -2.27 18.28
N VAL A 2 0.77 -0.97 18.59
CA VAL A 2 0.12 0.10 17.82
C VAL A 2 1.17 1.11 17.39
N LEU A 3 1.19 1.45 16.11
CA LEU A 3 1.97 2.56 15.55
C LEU A 3 1.12 3.82 15.68
N GLN A 4 1.69 4.91 16.11
CA GLN A 4 0.96 6.15 16.37
C GLN A 4 1.69 7.39 15.84
N ILE A 5 0.94 8.24 15.15
CA ILE A 5 1.36 9.60 14.80
C ILE A 5 0.55 10.53 15.69
N LYS A 6 1.23 11.47 16.37
CA LYS A 6 0.60 12.43 17.30
C LYS A 6 0.92 13.86 16.91
N SER A 7 -0.09 14.70 16.99
CA SER A 7 -0.01 16.16 16.81
C SER A 7 0.78 16.56 15.57
N LEU A 8 0.51 15.84 14.46
CA LEU A 8 1.16 16.06 13.17
C LEU A 8 0.75 17.42 12.62
N ASN A 9 1.75 18.23 12.27
CA ASN A 9 1.56 19.47 11.55
C ASN A 9 2.36 19.44 10.25
N LYS A 10 1.74 19.88 9.16
CA LYS A 10 2.37 20.07 7.85
C LYS A 10 1.68 21.16 7.07
N LYS A 11 2.46 22.17 6.67
CA LYS A 11 2.01 23.28 5.85
C LYS A 11 2.80 23.32 4.53
N TYR A 12 2.12 23.66 3.47
CA TYR A 12 2.70 23.98 2.16
C TYR A 12 2.22 25.37 1.75
N GLU A 13 3.13 26.32 1.68
CA GLU A 13 2.81 27.73 1.40
C GLU A 13 1.70 28.24 2.34
N GLU A 14 0.52 28.57 1.79
CA GLU A 14 -0.62 29.04 2.57
C GLU A 14 -1.57 27.92 3.03
N ILE A 15 -1.37 26.68 2.56
CA ILE A 15 -2.27 25.55 2.86
C ILE A 15 -1.79 24.81 4.11
N SER A 16 -2.53 24.87 5.19
CA SER A 16 -2.34 23.99 6.34
C SER A 16 -2.92 22.61 6.01
N LEU A 17 -2.07 21.68 5.60
CA LEU A 17 -2.50 20.35 5.20
C LEU A 17 -2.89 19.49 6.40
N TYR A 18 -2.01 19.41 7.39
CA TYR A 18 -2.23 18.74 8.68
C TYR A 18 -2.08 19.76 9.80
N GLN A 19 -3.04 19.77 10.72
CA GLN A 19 -3.06 20.64 11.90
C GLN A 19 -3.47 19.83 13.12
N ASP A 20 -2.52 19.60 14.03
CA ASP A 20 -2.69 18.78 15.24
C ASP A 20 -3.33 17.39 14.94
N PHE A 21 -2.99 16.82 13.80
CA PHE A 21 -3.57 15.57 13.32
C PHE A 21 -2.95 14.38 14.03
N SER A 22 -3.78 13.44 14.47
CA SER A 22 -3.32 12.21 15.11
C SER A 22 -4.00 10.99 14.51
N ILE A 23 -3.21 9.91 14.28
CA ILE A 23 -3.70 8.67 13.70
C ILE A 23 -2.94 7.48 14.26
N THR A 24 -3.63 6.34 14.36
CA THR A 24 -3.05 5.08 14.85
C THR A 24 -3.23 3.98 13.83
N PHE A 25 -2.29 3.04 13.80
CA PHE A 25 -2.31 1.84 12.95
C PHE A 25 -2.03 0.62 13.82
N GLU A 26 -2.82 -0.42 13.65
CA GLU A 26 -2.61 -1.71 14.32
C GLU A 26 -1.53 -2.52 13.58
N GLU A 27 -0.50 -2.99 14.29
CA GLU A 27 0.54 -3.81 13.67
C GLU A 27 -0.01 -5.15 13.21
N GLY A 28 0.51 -5.67 12.09
CA GLY A 28 0.09 -6.93 11.51
C GLY A 28 -1.28 -6.88 10.82
N THR A 29 -1.80 -5.68 10.56
CA THR A 29 -3.06 -5.45 9.83
C THR A 29 -2.84 -4.64 8.56
N ILE A 30 -3.85 -4.63 7.71
CA ILE A 30 -3.92 -3.76 6.53
C ILE A 30 -4.81 -2.58 6.86
N THR A 31 -4.26 -1.40 7.02
CA THR A 31 -5.01 -0.15 7.13
C THR A 31 -5.09 0.54 5.78
N CYS A 32 -6.30 0.78 5.31
CA CYS A 32 -6.56 1.56 4.11
C CYS A 32 -6.94 2.99 4.46
N ILE A 33 -6.36 3.96 3.78
CA ILE A 33 -6.68 5.37 3.89
C ILE A 33 -7.39 5.81 2.61
N LEU A 34 -8.66 6.17 2.73
CA LEU A 34 -9.48 6.77 1.70
C LEU A 34 -9.56 8.29 1.90
N GLY A 35 -9.93 9.00 0.88
CA GLY A 35 -10.22 10.43 0.92
C GLY A 35 -10.10 11.07 -0.46
N PRO A 36 -10.55 12.31 -0.63
CA PRO A 36 -10.55 12.99 -1.91
C PRO A 36 -9.15 13.21 -2.47
N SER A 37 -9.08 13.49 -3.76
CA SER A 37 -7.81 13.78 -4.42
C SER A 37 -7.21 15.06 -3.85
N GLY A 38 -5.90 15.03 -3.55
CA GLY A 38 -5.19 16.19 -3.00
C GLY A 38 -5.34 16.39 -1.48
N CYS A 39 -6.13 15.59 -0.77
CA CYS A 39 -6.30 15.73 0.69
C CYS A 39 -5.06 15.37 1.52
N GLY A 40 -3.95 14.94 0.92
CA GLY A 40 -2.69 14.71 1.66
C GLY A 40 -2.32 13.26 1.92
N LYS A 41 -3.08 12.25 1.45
CA LYS A 41 -2.79 10.83 1.67
C LYS A 41 -1.36 10.42 1.31
N THR A 42 -0.92 10.78 0.11
CA THR A 42 0.47 10.57 -0.35
C THR A 42 1.49 11.29 0.54
N THR A 43 1.17 12.49 1.00
CA THR A 43 2.03 13.25 1.93
C THR A 43 2.18 12.53 3.26
N LEU A 44 1.09 11.96 3.80
CA LEU A 44 1.12 11.16 5.02
C LEU A 44 2.02 9.93 4.85
N LEU A 45 1.85 9.16 3.76
CA LEU A 45 2.72 8.02 3.45
C LEU A 45 4.18 8.45 3.31
N ASN A 46 4.44 9.57 2.65
CA ASN A 46 5.79 10.09 2.47
C ASN A 46 6.44 10.52 3.79
N MET A 47 5.66 11.04 4.75
CA MET A 47 6.17 11.34 6.10
C MET A 47 6.45 10.06 6.88
N ILE A 48 5.58 9.05 6.82
CA ILE A 48 5.85 7.73 7.40
C ILE A 48 7.09 7.10 6.74
N GLY A 49 7.21 7.20 5.42
CA GLY A 49 8.35 6.74 4.61
C GLY A 49 9.62 7.56 4.77
N ARG A 50 9.58 8.65 5.56
CA ARG A 50 10.71 9.56 5.83
C ARG A 50 11.28 10.24 4.58
N THR A 51 10.51 10.34 3.52
CA THR A 51 10.88 11.07 2.28
C THR A 51 10.46 12.53 2.33
N VAL A 52 9.50 12.86 3.20
CA VAL A 52 9.06 14.23 3.53
C VAL A 52 9.12 14.38 5.05
N LEU A 53 9.64 15.51 5.52
CA LEU A 53 9.66 15.82 6.95
C LEU A 53 8.36 16.52 7.36
N PRO A 54 7.76 16.15 8.51
CA PRO A 54 6.70 16.95 9.12
C PRO A 54 7.27 18.26 9.64
N ASP A 55 6.41 19.26 9.83
CA ASP A 55 6.82 20.50 10.46
C ASP A 55 6.88 20.34 12.00
N SER A 56 5.99 19.50 12.55
CA SER A 56 6.04 19.01 13.93
C SER A 56 5.21 17.74 14.09
N GLY A 57 5.31 17.10 15.26
CA GLY A 57 4.61 15.86 15.59
C GLY A 57 5.56 14.70 15.89
N THR A 58 5.03 13.60 16.41
CA THR A 58 5.81 12.39 16.73
C THR A 58 5.31 11.16 16.00
N PHE A 59 6.22 10.22 15.76
CA PHE A 59 5.96 8.96 15.07
C PHE A 59 6.35 7.80 15.99
N ASP A 60 5.46 7.46 16.92
CA ASP A 60 5.72 6.44 17.94
C ASP A 60 5.55 5.03 17.36
N GLY A 61 6.48 4.14 17.64
CA GLY A 61 6.51 2.76 17.13
C GLY A 61 7.10 2.58 15.73
N PHE A 62 7.37 3.66 14.99
CA PHE A 62 7.99 3.60 13.67
C PHE A 62 9.52 3.59 13.70
N ASN A 63 10.12 3.97 14.84
CA ASN A 63 11.57 4.00 14.96
C ASN A 63 12.16 2.59 14.92
N GLY A 64 13.22 2.41 14.12
CA GLY A 64 13.87 1.12 13.92
C GLY A 64 13.12 0.15 12.99
N LYS A 65 11.90 0.46 12.56
CA LYS A 65 11.16 -0.34 11.59
C LYS A 65 11.73 -0.19 10.18
N VAL A 66 11.86 -1.31 9.51
CA VAL A 66 12.25 -1.38 8.10
C VAL A 66 11.00 -1.20 7.24
N LEU A 67 11.07 -0.29 6.28
CA LEU A 67 9.94 0.06 5.42
C LEU A 67 10.20 -0.41 3.99
N SER A 68 9.17 -0.97 3.33
CA SER A 68 9.12 -1.08 1.87
C SER A 68 8.04 -0.17 1.32
N TYR A 69 8.20 0.31 0.09
CA TYR A 69 7.30 1.28 -0.50
C TYR A 69 6.91 0.86 -1.92
N ILE A 70 5.61 0.78 -2.19
CA ILE A 70 5.05 0.64 -3.52
C ILE A 70 4.52 2.02 -3.93
N PHE A 71 5.24 2.67 -4.84
CA PHE A 71 4.86 3.98 -5.35
C PHE A 71 3.76 3.87 -6.40
N GLN A 72 3.00 4.95 -6.59
CA GLN A 72 1.99 5.06 -7.64
C GLN A 72 2.61 4.77 -9.03
N GLU A 73 3.78 5.34 -9.32
CA GLU A 73 4.58 4.98 -10.48
C GLU A 73 5.59 3.88 -10.10
N PRO A 74 5.61 2.74 -10.81
CA PRO A 74 6.57 1.69 -10.54
C PRO A 74 8.01 2.19 -10.76
N ARG A 75 8.74 2.44 -9.70
CA ARG A 75 10.14 2.90 -9.76
C ARG A 75 11.06 1.71 -9.97
N LEU A 76 10.98 1.10 -11.16
CA LEU A 76 11.86 0.00 -11.53
C LEU A 76 13.22 0.53 -12.00
N LEU A 77 14.25 -0.29 -11.81
CA LEU A 77 15.58 -0.03 -12.35
C LEU A 77 15.54 -0.32 -13.86
N PRO A 78 15.63 0.71 -14.74
CA PRO A 78 15.37 0.53 -16.17
C PRO A 78 16.44 -0.32 -16.88
N TRP A 79 17.63 -0.41 -16.31
CA TRP A 79 18.76 -1.22 -16.81
C TRP A 79 18.79 -2.64 -16.27
N LYS A 80 17.80 -3.06 -15.46
CA LYS A 80 17.64 -4.39 -14.92
C LYS A 80 16.39 -5.06 -15.47
N THR A 81 16.47 -6.34 -15.71
CA THR A 81 15.32 -7.19 -16.10
C THR A 81 14.33 -7.32 -14.95
N VAL A 82 13.15 -7.92 -15.17
CA VAL A 82 12.16 -8.26 -14.13
C VAL A 82 12.83 -9.05 -13.01
N LYS A 83 13.54 -10.13 -13.36
CA LYS A 83 14.26 -10.98 -12.42
C LYS A 83 15.25 -10.19 -11.58
N GLU A 84 16.13 -9.43 -12.23
CA GLU A 84 17.15 -8.62 -11.57
C GLU A 84 16.57 -7.48 -10.71
N ASN A 85 15.41 -6.94 -11.08
CA ASN A 85 14.70 -5.97 -10.26
C ASN A 85 14.22 -6.56 -8.93
N ILE A 86 13.73 -7.81 -8.94
CA ILE A 86 13.30 -8.51 -7.73
C ILE A 86 14.54 -8.95 -6.93
N GLU A 87 15.54 -9.47 -7.58
CA GLU A 87 16.79 -9.92 -6.97
C GLU A 87 17.51 -8.79 -6.21
N PHE A 88 17.50 -7.60 -6.77
CA PHE A 88 18.16 -6.40 -6.22
C PHE A 88 17.81 -6.11 -4.77
N VAL A 89 16.58 -6.39 -4.35
CA VAL A 89 16.11 -6.08 -2.98
C VAL A 89 16.38 -7.19 -1.97
N LEU A 90 16.85 -8.36 -2.39
CA LEU A 90 17.11 -9.49 -1.50
C LEU A 90 18.43 -9.34 -0.72
N GLY A 91 19.32 -8.42 -1.14
CA GLY A 91 20.61 -8.19 -0.49
C GLY A 91 21.58 -9.38 -0.62
N ASP A 92 22.72 -9.29 0.05
CA ASP A 92 23.80 -10.28 -0.06
C ASP A 92 23.78 -11.33 1.07
N SER A 93 22.85 -11.24 2.01
CA SER A 93 22.75 -12.14 3.16
C SER A 93 22.17 -13.53 2.83
N ILE A 94 21.67 -13.74 1.62
CA ILE A 94 21.03 -14.98 1.15
C ILE A 94 21.96 -15.66 0.14
N ASN A 95 22.16 -16.99 0.25
CA ASN A 95 22.97 -17.72 -0.70
C ASN A 95 22.33 -17.72 -2.12
N ALA A 96 23.13 -18.03 -3.14
CA ALA A 96 22.72 -17.90 -4.54
C ALA A 96 21.51 -18.80 -4.91
N ASP A 97 21.46 -20.02 -4.38
CA ASP A 97 20.38 -20.96 -4.71
C ASP A 97 19.06 -20.54 -4.04
N GLU A 98 19.11 -20.13 -2.78
CA GLU A 98 17.96 -19.61 -2.05
C GLU A 98 17.44 -18.30 -2.70
N ARG A 99 18.35 -17.39 -3.08
CA ARG A 99 18.01 -16.16 -3.80
C ARG A 99 17.28 -16.46 -5.09
N LYS A 100 17.81 -17.38 -5.90
CA LYS A 100 17.19 -17.80 -7.15
C LYS A 100 15.78 -18.37 -6.90
N ALA A 101 15.64 -19.28 -5.94
CA ALA A 101 14.34 -19.88 -5.60
C ALA A 101 13.31 -18.83 -5.19
N LEU A 102 13.68 -17.85 -4.36
CA LEU A 102 12.80 -16.75 -3.94
C LEU A 102 12.40 -15.87 -5.13
N VAL A 103 13.33 -15.50 -5.99
CA VAL A 103 13.04 -14.70 -7.19
C VAL A 103 12.06 -15.43 -8.11
N ASP A 104 12.31 -16.70 -8.41
CA ASP A 104 11.43 -17.51 -9.24
C ASP A 104 10.03 -17.65 -8.62
N GLN A 105 9.96 -17.81 -7.29
CA GLN A 105 8.69 -17.82 -6.54
C GLN A 105 7.92 -16.52 -6.72
N PHE A 106 8.55 -15.35 -6.54
CA PHE A 106 7.87 -14.06 -6.67
C PHE A 106 7.46 -13.77 -8.12
N ILE A 107 8.29 -14.13 -9.11
CA ILE A 107 7.94 -14.01 -10.54
C ILE A 107 6.66 -14.80 -10.84
N LYS A 108 6.59 -16.04 -10.36
CA LYS A 108 5.41 -16.89 -10.54
C LYS A 108 4.18 -16.34 -9.83
N LEU A 109 4.33 -15.83 -8.60
CA LEU A 109 3.23 -15.23 -7.84
C LEU A 109 2.58 -14.03 -8.54
N VAL A 110 3.39 -13.25 -9.26
CA VAL A 110 2.89 -12.09 -10.03
C VAL A 110 2.64 -12.40 -11.51
N GLU A 111 2.66 -13.68 -11.91
CA GLU A 111 2.37 -14.17 -13.26
C GLU A 111 3.25 -13.52 -14.35
N LEU A 112 4.54 -13.45 -14.11
CA LEU A 112 5.52 -12.87 -15.04
C LEU A 112 6.60 -13.86 -15.51
N ASP A 113 6.35 -15.18 -15.43
CA ASP A 113 7.30 -16.23 -15.81
C ASP A 113 7.88 -16.03 -17.23
N ASN A 114 7.01 -15.73 -18.18
CA ASN A 114 7.42 -15.52 -19.58
C ASN A 114 8.15 -14.18 -19.81
N PHE A 115 8.18 -13.31 -18.82
CA PHE A 115 8.74 -11.95 -18.91
C PHE A 115 9.93 -11.74 -17.96
N ALA A 116 10.42 -12.81 -17.31
CA ALA A 116 11.49 -12.73 -16.31
C ALA A 116 12.75 -11.99 -16.80
N ASN A 117 13.08 -12.16 -18.07
CA ASN A 117 14.26 -11.57 -18.70
C ASN A 117 13.97 -10.27 -19.48
N TYR A 118 12.75 -9.70 -19.36
CA TYR A 118 12.39 -8.45 -20.04
C TYR A 118 12.79 -7.25 -19.21
N TYR A 119 13.23 -6.19 -19.89
CA TYR A 119 13.49 -4.89 -19.29
C TYR A 119 12.19 -4.09 -19.11
N PRO A 120 12.11 -3.17 -18.14
CA PRO A 120 10.90 -2.37 -17.87
C PRO A 120 10.33 -1.66 -19.10
N ALA A 121 11.16 -1.22 -20.03
CA ALA A 121 10.72 -0.55 -21.26
C ALA A 121 9.86 -1.46 -22.19
N LYS A 122 9.97 -2.79 -22.07
CA LYS A 122 9.19 -3.76 -22.83
C LYS A 122 7.94 -4.27 -22.11
N LEU A 123 7.65 -3.75 -20.91
CA LEU A 123 6.54 -4.16 -20.09
C LEU A 123 5.36 -3.18 -20.20
N SER A 124 4.14 -3.69 -20.14
CA SER A 124 2.96 -2.84 -19.94
C SER A 124 2.98 -2.16 -18.57
N GLY A 125 2.16 -1.11 -18.36
CA GLY A 125 2.03 -0.43 -17.07
C GLY A 125 1.68 -1.41 -15.94
N GLY A 126 0.69 -2.28 -16.17
CA GLY A 126 0.29 -3.29 -15.19
C GLY A 126 1.38 -4.32 -14.91
N MET A 127 2.18 -4.72 -15.91
CA MET A 127 3.32 -5.62 -15.68
C MET A 127 4.39 -4.95 -14.81
N ARG A 128 4.70 -3.68 -15.08
CA ARG A 128 5.63 -2.91 -14.23
C ARG A 128 5.14 -2.80 -12.79
N GLN A 129 3.82 -2.59 -12.59
CA GLN A 129 3.23 -2.54 -11.25
C GLN A 129 3.36 -3.89 -10.53
N ARG A 130 3.15 -5.01 -11.23
CA ARG A 130 3.35 -6.35 -10.68
C ARG A 130 4.79 -6.59 -10.21
N VAL A 131 5.78 -6.12 -10.98
CA VAL A 131 7.20 -6.19 -10.55
C VAL A 131 7.43 -5.35 -9.29
N SER A 132 6.84 -4.15 -9.21
CA SER A 132 6.94 -3.29 -8.00
C SER A 132 6.37 -3.97 -6.76
N ILE A 133 5.21 -4.62 -6.89
CA ILE A 133 4.60 -5.41 -5.81
C ILE A 133 5.51 -6.58 -5.40
N ALA A 134 6.01 -7.35 -6.37
CA ALA A 134 6.92 -8.46 -6.11
C ALA A 134 8.17 -8.00 -5.34
N ARG A 135 8.78 -6.87 -5.73
CA ARG A 135 9.91 -6.27 -5.02
C ARG A 135 9.60 -5.93 -3.57
N ALA A 136 8.45 -5.31 -3.32
CA ALA A 136 8.08 -4.89 -1.98
C ALA A 136 7.87 -6.08 -1.03
N PHE A 137 7.33 -7.19 -1.54
CA PHE A 137 7.17 -8.42 -0.77
C PHE A 137 8.47 -9.23 -0.65
N ALA A 138 9.31 -9.22 -1.67
CA ALA A 138 10.62 -9.87 -1.61
C ALA A 138 11.53 -9.22 -0.57
N TYR A 139 11.45 -7.90 -0.43
CA TYR A 139 12.20 -7.17 0.59
C TYR A 139 11.66 -7.45 2.00
N LYS A 140 12.53 -7.85 2.92
CA LYS A 140 12.18 -8.14 4.32
C LYS A 140 11.96 -6.84 5.08
N SER A 141 10.70 -6.38 5.13
CA SER A 141 10.30 -5.15 5.83
C SER A 141 9.29 -5.45 6.94
N ASP A 142 9.21 -4.56 7.94
CA ASP A 142 8.19 -4.61 9.01
C ASP A 142 6.87 -3.99 8.52
N ILE A 143 6.96 -2.96 7.67
CA ILE A 143 5.83 -2.18 7.19
C ILE A 143 5.92 -2.05 5.67
N ILE A 144 4.79 -2.25 4.99
CA ILE A 144 4.63 -1.97 3.56
C ILE A 144 3.76 -0.72 3.41
N LEU A 145 4.31 0.30 2.78
CA LEU A 145 3.58 1.51 2.39
C LEU A 145 3.18 1.39 0.92
N MET A 146 1.93 1.73 0.58
CA MET A 146 1.44 1.60 -0.79
C MET A 146 0.65 2.85 -1.19
N ASP A 147 1.09 3.51 -2.25
CA ASP A 147 0.46 4.71 -2.81
C ASP A 147 -0.26 4.37 -4.11
N GLU A 148 -1.59 4.30 -4.06
CA GLU A 148 -2.46 3.93 -5.19
C GLU A 148 -1.95 2.72 -6.01
N PRO A 149 -1.67 1.56 -5.36
CA PRO A 149 -0.90 0.46 -5.95
C PRO A 149 -1.58 -0.21 -7.14
N LEU A 150 -2.90 -0.04 -7.30
CA LEU A 150 -3.70 -0.71 -8.33
C LEU A 150 -4.28 0.28 -9.36
N LYS A 151 -3.89 1.55 -9.29
CA LYS A 151 -4.37 2.59 -10.21
C LYS A 151 -3.98 2.30 -11.66
N GLY A 152 -4.94 2.50 -12.56
CA GLY A 152 -4.72 2.33 -14.01
C GLY A 152 -4.64 0.88 -14.49
N LEU A 153 -4.97 -0.10 -13.63
CA LEU A 153 -5.09 -1.49 -14.01
C LEU A 153 -6.52 -1.82 -14.44
N ASP A 154 -6.65 -2.72 -15.41
CA ASP A 154 -7.97 -3.28 -15.76
C ASP A 154 -8.54 -4.10 -14.59
N ILE A 155 -9.86 -4.25 -14.55
CA ILE A 155 -10.59 -4.88 -13.44
C ILE A 155 -10.11 -6.32 -13.19
N LYS A 156 -9.90 -7.11 -14.24
CA LYS A 156 -9.48 -8.51 -14.10
C LYS A 156 -8.09 -8.62 -13.47
N LEU A 157 -7.16 -7.79 -13.92
CA LEU A 157 -5.82 -7.72 -13.39
C LEU A 157 -5.80 -7.21 -11.95
N LYS A 158 -6.60 -6.17 -11.65
CA LYS A 158 -6.77 -5.64 -10.29
C LYS A 158 -7.23 -6.73 -9.32
N LEU A 159 -8.29 -7.48 -9.65
CA LEU A 159 -8.80 -8.57 -8.82
C LEU A 159 -7.77 -9.70 -8.61
N ASN A 160 -7.00 -10.04 -9.65
CA ASN A 160 -5.94 -11.05 -9.52
C ASN A 160 -4.82 -10.58 -8.59
N LEU A 161 -4.41 -9.31 -8.69
CA LEU A 161 -3.39 -8.73 -7.79
C LEU A 161 -3.87 -8.63 -6.36
N ILE A 162 -5.13 -8.25 -6.13
CA ILE A 162 -5.74 -8.26 -4.79
C ILE A 162 -5.67 -9.65 -4.17
N LYS A 163 -6.07 -10.69 -4.92
CA LYS A 163 -5.99 -12.09 -4.45
C LYS A 163 -4.55 -12.51 -4.15
N THR A 164 -3.62 -12.18 -5.04
CA THR A 164 -2.20 -12.47 -4.86
C THR A 164 -1.65 -11.76 -3.63
N PHE A 165 -1.95 -10.48 -3.47
CA PHE A 165 -1.57 -9.68 -2.31
C PHE A 165 -2.13 -10.28 -1.02
N ALA A 166 -3.42 -10.59 -0.98
CA ALA A 166 -4.08 -11.19 0.18
C ALA A 166 -3.41 -12.51 0.61
N LYS A 167 -3.05 -13.36 -0.38
CA LYS A 167 -2.34 -14.63 -0.14
C LYS A 167 -0.95 -14.40 0.45
N LEU A 168 -0.18 -13.46 -0.11
CA LEU A 168 1.15 -13.09 0.38
C LEU A 168 1.07 -12.53 1.80
N TRP A 169 0.16 -11.59 2.02
CA TRP A 169 -0.02 -10.95 3.32
C TRP A 169 -0.46 -11.95 4.40
N LYS A 170 -1.35 -12.90 4.08
CA LYS A 170 -1.78 -13.95 5.01
C LYS A 170 -0.62 -14.81 5.51
N ALA A 171 0.36 -15.07 4.66
CA ALA A 171 1.54 -15.87 5.01
C ALA A 171 2.53 -15.11 5.91
N ASP A 172 2.62 -13.78 5.78
CA ASP A 172 3.65 -12.96 6.41
C ASP A 172 3.09 -11.99 7.46
N LYS A 173 1.83 -11.56 7.32
CA LYS A 173 1.11 -10.65 8.23
C LYS A 173 1.88 -9.39 8.62
N ARG A 174 2.65 -8.83 7.69
CA ARG A 174 3.29 -7.52 7.88
C ARG A 174 2.25 -6.42 8.03
N THR A 175 2.61 -5.35 8.71
CA THR A 175 1.79 -4.14 8.75
C THR A 175 1.75 -3.50 7.37
N VAL A 176 0.55 -3.16 6.90
CA VAL A 176 0.37 -2.51 5.60
C VAL A 176 -0.43 -1.23 5.80
N ILE A 177 0.08 -0.13 5.27
CA ILE A 177 -0.63 1.14 5.21
C ILE A 177 -0.71 1.51 3.73
N PHE A 178 -1.92 1.53 3.18
CA PHE A 178 -2.07 1.89 1.79
C PHE A 178 -3.12 2.99 1.58
N VAL A 179 -2.88 3.83 0.61
CA VAL A 179 -3.81 4.87 0.21
C VAL A 179 -4.40 4.56 -1.15
N THR A 180 -5.68 4.81 -1.30
CA THR A 180 -6.41 4.73 -2.55
C THR A 180 -7.57 5.71 -2.55
N HIS A 181 -8.15 5.97 -3.71
CA HIS A 181 -9.43 6.65 -3.87
C HIS A 181 -10.55 5.67 -4.27
N ASP A 182 -10.22 4.38 -4.43
CA ASP A 182 -11.15 3.34 -4.86
C ASP A 182 -11.70 2.58 -3.63
N VAL A 183 -12.99 2.74 -3.38
CA VAL A 183 -13.70 2.11 -2.24
C VAL A 183 -13.66 0.58 -2.34
N ASP A 184 -13.72 0.02 -3.55
CA ASP A 184 -13.70 -1.43 -3.74
C ASP A 184 -12.32 -2.02 -3.39
N GLU A 185 -11.22 -1.33 -3.72
CA GLU A 185 -9.88 -1.71 -3.29
C GLU A 185 -9.77 -1.71 -1.76
N ALA A 186 -10.28 -0.65 -1.12
CA ALA A 186 -10.26 -0.53 0.33
C ALA A 186 -11.04 -1.67 1.01
N LEU A 187 -12.22 -1.99 0.51
CA LEU A 187 -13.06 -3.07 1.03
C LEU A 187 -12.43 -4.45 0.85
N LEU A 188 -11.81 -4.68 -0.31
CA LEU A 188 -11.22 -5.98 -0.62
C LEU A 188 -9.92 -6.26 0.14
N LEU A 189 -9.15 -5.24 0.52
CA LEU A 189 -7.85 -5.39 1.17
C LEU A 189 -7.82 -4.93 2.63
N GLY A 190 -8.43 -3.78 2.97
CA GLY A 190 -8.29 -3.17 4.29
C GLY A 190 -8.93 -3.96 5.43
N ASN A 191 -8.21 -4.24 6.50
CA ASN A 191 -8.80 -4.69 7.76
C ASN A 191 -9.45 -3.52 8.51
N GLU A 192 -8.88 -2.34 8.36
CA GLU A 192 -9.43 -1.07 8.78
C GLU A 192 -9.42 -0.08 7.62
N ILE A 193 -10.49 0.67 7.46
CA ILE A 193 -10.62 1.72 6.46
C ILE A 193 -10.81 3.04 7.20
N ILE A 194 -9.96 4.02 6.91
CA ILE A 194 -9.99 5.36 7.49
C ILE A 194 -10.28 6.34 6.36
N VAL A 195 -11.34 7.13 6.50
CA VAL A 195 -11.67 8.18 5.54
C VAL A 195 -11.14 9.51 6.07
N LEU A 196 -10.39 10.21 5.24
CA LEU A 196 -9.85 11.54 5.52
C LEU A 196 -10.65 12.61 4.78
N SER A 197 -10.84 13.77 5.43
CA SER A 197 -11.44 14.97 4.84
C SER A 197 -10.46 15.71 3.92
N GLN A 198 -10.94 16.78 3.27
CA GLN A 198 -10.09 17.84 2.70
C GLN A 198 -9.24 18.53 3.78
N ALA A 199 -8.26 19.32 3.32
CA ALA A 199 -7.40 20.10 4.21
C ALA A 199 -8.18 21.26 4.91
N PRO A 200 -7.95 21.49 6.20
CA PRO A 200 -7.09 20.77 7.14
C PRO A 200 -7.61 19.36 7.42
N VAL A 201 -6.75 18.37 7.21
CA VAL A 201 -7.14 16.95 7.22
C VAL A 201 -7.64 16.52 8.60
N GLN A 202 -8.81 15.87 8.60
CA GLN A 202 -9.41 15.23 9.77
C GLN A 202 -9.79 13.79 9.42
N ILE A 203 -9.99 12.96 10.43
CA ILE A 203 -10.56 11.62 10.25
C ILE A 203 -12.08 11.74 10.29
N GLU A 204 -12.75 11.51 9.16
CA GLU A 204 -14.20 11.52 9.04
C GLU A 204 -14.84 10.27 9.62
N THR A 205 -14.25 9.11 9.32
CA THR A 205 -14.73 7.83 9.86
C THR A 205 -13.63 6.78 9.89
N ARG A 206 -13.83 5.78 10.76
CA ARG A 206 -13.06 4.54 10.83
C ARG A 206 -14.00 3.36 10.78
N VAL A 207 -13.74 2.44 9.87
CA VAL A 207 -14.56 1.24 9.70
C VAL A 207 -13.67 0.01 9.75
N LYS A 208 -13.99 -0.94 10.63
CA LYS A 208 -13.36 -2.27 10.64
C LYS A 208 -14.10 -3.18 9.68
N VAL A 209 -13.34 -3.99 8.95
CA VAL A 209 -13.86 -4.99 8.02
C VAL A 209 -13.53 -6.38 8.57
N ASP A 210 -14.47 -6.95 9.31
CA ASP A 210 -14.27 -8.23 10.03
C ASP A 210 -14.28 -9.46 9.12
N VAL A 211 -14.73 -9.31 7.86
CA VAL A 211 -14.69 -10.40 6.87
C VAL A 211 -13.22 -10.71 6.52
N PRO A 212 -12.77 -11.97 6.63
CA PRO A 212 -11.41 -12.36 6.21
C PRO A 212 -11.14 -11.97 4.74
N VAL A 213 -9.95 -11.42 4.46
CA VAL A 213 -9.60 -10.87 3.14
C VAL A 213 -9.81 -11.88 2.01
N GLU A 214 -9.53 -13.17 2.25
CA GLU A 214 -9.70 -14.25 1.28
C GLU A 214 -11.18 -14.55 0.93
N ASN A 215 -12.11 -14.15 1.79
CA ASN A 215 -13.55 -14.42 1.63
C ASN A 215 -14.33 -13.20 1.14
N ARG A 216 -13.63 -12.11 0.82
CA ARG A 216 -14.28 -10.86 0.42
C ARG A 216 -14.70 -10.88 -1.04
N SER A 217 -15.90 -10.40 -1.26
CA SER A 217 -16.43 -10.08 -2.59
C SER A 217 -17.18 -8.74 -2.48
N VAL A 218 -17.00 -7.87 -3.45
CA VAL A 218 -17.73 -6.59 -3.52
C VAL A 218 -19.25 -6.77 -3.57
N ASP A 219 -19.71 -7.97 -3.91
CA ASP A 219 -21.12 -8.31 -3.97
C ASP A 219 -21.68 -8.87 -2.65
N SER A 220 -20.84 -9.10 -1.65
CA SER A 220 -21.32 -9.61 -0.36
C SER A 220 -22.20 -8.57 0.36
N PRO A 221 -23.34 -8.98 0.97
CA PRO A 221 -24.23 -8.05 1.66
C PRO A 221 -23.49 -7.18 2.69
N THR A 222 -22.68 -7.79 3.55
CA THR A 222 -21.91 -7.08 4.59
C THR A 222 -21.00 -6.00 4.00
N LEU A 223 -20.33 -6.27 2.88
CA LEU A 223 -19.46 -5.27 2.25
C LEU A 223 -20.26 -4.19 1.51
N LYS A 224 -21.46 -4.48 1.04
CA LYS A 224 -22.35 -3.49 0.42
C LYS A 224 -22.79 -2.42 1.41
N ASP A 225 -23.14 -2.80 2.63
CA ASP A 225 -23.53 -1.86 3.68
C ASP A 225 -22.35 -0.94 4.06
N ILE A 226 -21.15 -1.52 4.21
CA ILE A 226 -19.94 -0.74 4.47
C ILE A 226 -19.63 0.18 3.28
N LYS A 227 -19.75 -0.33 2.04
CA LYS A 227 -19.54 0.45 0.82
C LYS A 227 -20.44 1.67 0.77
N GLN A 228 -21.73 1.49 1.04
CA GLN A 228 -22.70 2.57 1.05
C GLN A 228 -22.31 3.64 2.08
N HIS A 229 -21.99 3.23 3.30
CA HIS A 229 -21.54 4.15 4.35
C HIS A 229 -20.28 4.96 3.94
N LEU A 230 -19.29 4.29 3.34
CA LEU A 230 -18.08 4.96 2.86
C LEU A 230 -18.37 5.97 1.73
N LEU A 231 -19.25 5.60 0.78
CA LEU A 231 -19.65 6.49 -0.32
C LEU A 231 -20.43 7.70 0.19
N GLU A 232 -21.33 7.51 1.16
CA GLU A 232 -22.06 8.61 1.80
C GLU A 232 -21.12 9.56 2.56
N THR A 233 -20.07 9.03 3.19
CA THR A 233 -19.07 9.84 3.87
C THR A 233 -18.23 10.65 2.88
N LEU A 234 -17.76 10.01 1.78
CA LEU A 234 -16.99 10.68 0.73
C LEU A 234 -17.82 11.67 -0.11
N GLY A 235 -19.11 11.48 -0.21
CA GLY A 235 -20.03 12.35 -0.97
C GLY A 235 -20.59 13.54 -0.20
N LYS A 236 -20.18 13.75 1.05
CA LYS A 236 -20.60 14.90 1.87
C LYS A 236 -19.74 16.16 1.66
N GLU A 237 -18.76 16.10 0.77
CA GLU A 237 -17.85 17.20 0.45
C GLU A 237 -18.31 18.03 -0.75
#